data_22edb49d9d0d766714cf6fb184a54bfa
#
_entry.id   22edb49d9d0d766714cf6fb184a54bfa
#
_cell.length_a   1.000
_cell.length_b   1.000
_cell.length_c   1.000
_cell.angle_alpha   90.00
_cell.angle_beta   90.00
_cell.angle_gamma   90.00
#
_symmetry.space_group_name_H-M   'P 1'
#
loop_
_entity.id
_entity.type
_entity.pdbx_description
1 polymer ?
#
loop_
_entity_poly.entity_id
_entity_poly.type
_entity_poly.pdbx_seq_one_letter_code
_entity_poly.pdbx_strand_id
1 'polypeptide(L)'
;MQQLPLHLYQDYLRFKSEIPQYSFPFPLLNYNDVLKAHYLICDYFETNQGISSVYGVRSMQLLGSALGRQITSFAGVNKWKNDFEVMASLFFGLVKNHPFHDGNKRSALLALLYNLYLIKKIPKSNQDAWEQLTVSVAASDMSQYKHFKKFEEQAENKEDAIVYFIANFLQKNTRSVDKVFVSITYADFEASIKQFGFYFKNPSKNYIDIYQKCPRKILGVTISGEIHKRVKNIAFPGYRCQMDSKTLKNILKDLGLTPEKGFDRQVLSKNAEPLYKIIQDYEGPLSRLKDQ
;
A
#
# COMPACT_ATOMS: atom_id res chain seq x y z
N MET A 1 2.06 10.65 5.03
CA MET A 1 1.15 11.21 6.07
C MET A 1 1.40 12.70 6.35
N GLN A 2 2.61 13.24 6.21
CA GLN A 2 2.86 14.70 6.35
C GLN A 2 2.20 15.58 5.25
N GLN A 3 1.52 14.99 4.28
CA GLN A 3 0.84 15.70 3.18
C GLN A 3 -0.68 15.78 3.34
N LEU A 4 -1.25 15.14 4.38
CA LEU A 4 -2.69 15.25 4.64
C LEU A 4 -3.08 16.68 5.04
N PRO A 5 -4.28 17.15 4.68
CA PRO A 5 -4.87 18.36 5.26
C PRO A 5 -4.82 18.33 6.79
N LEU A 6 -4.64 19.50 7.40
CA LEU A 6 -4.39 19.59 8.85
C LEU A 6 -5.46 18.89 9.69
N HIS A 7 -6.73 19.04 9.32
CA HIS A 7 -7.85 18.43 10.05
C HIS A 7 -7.83 16.90 10.00
N LEU A 8 -7.55 16.30 8.82
CA LEU A 8 -7.41 14.85 8.67
C LEU A 8 -6.17 14.33 9.40
N TYR A 9 -5.08 15.09 9.35
CA TYR A 9 -3.84 14.70 10.01
C TYR A 9 -3.96 14.72 11.55
N GLN A 10 -4.64 15.73 12.11
CA GLN A 10 -4.89 15.80 13.55
C GLN A 10 -5.77 14.66 14.04
N ASP A 11 -6.85 14.35 13.31
CA ASP A 11 -7.74 13.24 13.66
C ASP A 11 -7.02 11.88 13.53
N TYR A 12 -6.22 11.69 12.47
CA TYR A 12 -5.35 10.52 12.36
C TYR A 12 -4.41 10.37 13.55
N LEU A 13 -3.75 11.44 14.00
CA LEU A 13 -2.84 11.40 15.15
C LEU A 13 -3.58 11.03 16.44
N ARG A 14 -4.80 11.53 16.62
CA ARG A 14 -5.65 11.19 17.77
C ARG A 14 -5.87 9.69 17.85
N PHE A 15 -6.37 9.05 16.78
CA PHE A 15 -6.60 7.61 16.76
C PHE A 15 -5.31 6.80 16.77
N LYS A 16 -4.23 7.32 16.18
CA LYS A 16 -2.91 6.68 16.26
C LYS A 16 -2.42 6.57 17.70
N SER A 17 -2.72 7.53 18.56
CA SER A 17 -2.36 7.45 19.99
C SER A 17 -3.14 6.40 20.77
N GLU A 18 -4.30 5.95 20.26
CA GLU A 18 -5.14 4.92 20.85
C GLU A 18 -4.79 3.51 20.37
N ILE A 19 -3.83 3.36 19.43
CA ILE A 19 -3.42 2.05 18.92
C ILE A 19 -2.76 1.24 20.05
N PRO A 20 -3.18 -0.03 20.25
CA PRO A 20 -2.50 -0.92 21.18
C PRO A 20 -1.01 -1.08 20.86
N GLN A 21 -0.19 -1.29 21.88
CA GLN A 21 1.27 -1.42 21.73
C GLN A 21 1.72 -2.70 21.00
N TYR A 22 0.83 -3.68 20.82
CA TYR A 22 1.14 -4.88 20.04
C TYR A 22 0.97 -4.64 18.54
N SER A 23 1.77 -5.34 17.74
CA SER A 23 1.66 -5.34 16.28
C SER A 23 1.55 -6.78 15.75
N PHE A 24 0.81 -6.92 14.66
CA PHE A 24 0.75 -8.20 13.95
C PHE A 24 2.03 -8.40 13.12
N PRO A 25 2.52 -9.65 13.00
CA PRO A 25 3.69 -9.93 12.18
C PRO A 25 3.37 -9.72 10.68
N PHE A 26 4.39 -9.34 9.91
CA PHE A 26 4.27 -9.27 8.45
C PHE A 26 3.88 -10.67 7.88
N PRO A 27 2.98 -10.78 6.89
CA PRO A 27 2.39 -9.71 6.08
C PRO A 27 1.02 -9.21 6.57
N LEU A 28 0.65 -9.44 7.83
CA LEU A 28 -0.63 -9.00 8.39
C LEU A 28 -0.68 -7.47 8.48
N LEU A 29 -1.85 -6.89 8.19
CA LEU A 29 -2.06 -5.45 8.36
C LEU A 29 -2.29 -5.11 9.83
N ASN A 30 -1.70 -4.01 10.25
CA ASN A 30 -1.85 -3.43 11.57
C ASN A 30 -2.86 -2.27 11.57
N TYR A 31 -3.23 -1.81 12.76
CA TYR A 31 -4.09 -0.62 12.94
C TYR A 31 -3.60 0.56 12.11
N ASN A 32 -2.30 0.85 12.17
CA ASN A 32 -1.72 1.98 11.44
C ASN A 32 -1.86 1.87 9.92
N ASP A 33 -1.81 0.65 9.37
CA ASP A 33 -1.95 0.42 7.93
C ASP A 33 -3.39 0.70 7.47
N VAL A 34 -4.36 0.22 8.24
CA VAL A 34 -5.80 0.42 7.93
C VAL A 34 -6.22 1.86 8.16
N LEU A 35 -5.74 2.51 9.24
CA LEU A 35 -5.96 3.94 9.47
C LEU A 35 -5.39 4.79 8.33
N LYS A 36 -4.17 4.51 7.90
CA LYS A 36 -3.56 5.19 6.75
C LYS A 36 -4.40 5.04 5.48
N ALA A 37 -4.85 3.82 5.18
CA ALA A 37 -5.70 3.58 4.02
C ALA A 37 -6.98 4.42 4.08
N HIS A 38 -7.63 4.49 5.25
CA HIS A 38 -8.84 5.28 5.45
C HIS A 38 -8.60 6.78 5.24
N TYR A 39 -7.61 7.38 5.91
CA TYR A 39 -7.37 8.82 5.81
C TYR A 39 -6.87 9.26 4.44
N LEU A 40 -6.10 8.41 3.73
CA LEU A 40 -5.70 8.70 2.36
C LEU A 40 -6.87 8.66 1.37
N ILE A 41 -7.85 7.78 1.59
CA ILE A 41 -9.09 7.78 0.81
C ILE A 41 -9.88 9.06 1.08
N CYS A 42 -10.05 9.46 2.35
CA CYS A 42 -10.76 10.69 2.68
C CYS A 42 -10.13 11.91 2.02
N ASP A 43 -8.81 12.06 2.13
CA ASP A 43 -8.04 13.13 1.47
C ASP A 43 -8.22 13.13 -0.04
N TYR A 44 -8.08 11.96 -0.67
CA TYR A 44 -8.16 11.85 -2.12
C TYR A 44 -9.53 12.30 -2.65
N PHE A 45 -10.62 11.86 -2.04
CA PHE A 45 -11.96 12.19 -2.49
C PHE A 45 -12.38 13.61 -2.13
N GLU A 46 -11.93 14.13 -0.98
CA GLU A 46 -12.14 15.54 -0.62
C GLU A 46 -11.41 16.46 -1.61
N THR A 47 -10.14 16.19 -1.88
CA THR A 47 -9.29 17.04 -2.75
C THR A 47 -9.69 16.96 -4.22
N ASN A 48 -9.96 15.76 -4.76
CA ASN A 48 -10.14 15.58 -6.20
C ASN A 48 -11.61 15.62 -6.65
N GLN A 49 -12.56 15.32 -5.77
CA GLN A 49 -13.97 15.24 -6.14
C GLN A 49 -14.85 16.20 -5.32
N GLY A 50 -14.28 16.97 -4.40
CA GLY A 50 -15.02 17.90 -3.54
C GLY A 50 -16.02 17.17 -2.62
N ILE A 51 -15.84 15.86 -2.40
CA ILE A 51 -16.72 15.04 -1.59
C ILE A 51 -16.24 15.15 -0.14
N SER A 52 -16.90 16.03 0.63
CA SER A 52 -16.74 16.03 2.09
C SER A 52 -17.40 14.78 2.65
N SER A 53 -16.58 13.83 3.12
CA SER A 53 -17.04 12.63 3.83
C SER A 53 -16.93 12.83 5.33
N VAL A 54 -17.81 12.18 6.10
CA VAL A 54 -17.63 12.07 7.55
C VAL A 54 -16.46 11.11 7.79
N TYR A 55 -15.28 11.66 8.06
CA TYR A 55 -14.05 10.88 8.28
C TYR A 55 -13.91 10.41 9.74
N GLY A 56 -12.94 9.55 9.95
CA GLY A 56 -12.51 9.10 11.27
C GLY A 56 -13.10 7.76 11.70
N VAL A 57 -12.57 7.29 12.81
CA VAL A 57 -12.93 5.99 13.37
C VAL A 57 -14.20 6.14 14.21
N ARG A 58 -15.23 5.36 13.87
CA ARG A 58 -16.45 5.25 14.66
C ARG A 58 -16.22 4.45 15.94
N SER A 59 -15.40 3.38 15.85
CA SER A 59 -15.08 2.54 16.99
C SER A 59 -13.75 1.80 16.80
N MET A 60 -12.80 2.07 17.70
CA MET A 60 -11.52 1.34 17.76
C MET A 60 -11.73 -0.14 18.11
N GLN A 61 -12.78 -0.49 18.86
CA GLN A 61 -13.11 -1.88 19.18
C GLN A 61 -13.56 -2.65 17.93
N LEU A 62 -14.41 -2.04 17.09
CA LEU A 62 -14.82 -2.64 15.82
C LEU A 62 -13.65 -2.79 14.84
N LEU A 63 -12.74 -1.81 14.82
CA LEU A 63 -11.51 -1.91 14.05
C LEU A 63 -10.61 -3.04 14.56
N GLY A 64 -10.45 -3.13 15.89
CA GLY A 64 -9.70 -4.21 16.54
C GLY A 64 -10.30 -5.59 16.28
N SER A 65 -11.63 -5.70 16.31
CA SER A 65 -12.34 -6.93 15.96
C SER A 65 -12.09 -7.35 14.51
N ALA A 66 -12.11 -6.40 13.56
CA ALA A 66 -11.81 -6.69 12.16
C ALA A 66 -10.35 -7.17 11.98
N LEU A 67 -9.39 -6.47 12.61
CA LEU A 67 -7.98 -6.83 12.58
C LEU A 67 -7.70 -8.18 13.24
N GLY A 68 -8.35 -8.47 14.37
CA GLY A 68 -8.22 -9.72 15.10
C GLY A 68 -8.65 -10.96 14.31
N ARG A 69 -9.52 -10.80 13.29
CA ARG A 69 -9.90 -11.91 12.40
C ARG A 69 -8.70 -12.57 11.72
N GLN A 70 -7.65 -11.82 11.44
CA GLN A 70 -6.43 -12.32 10.80
C GLN A 70 -5.73 -13.42 11.60
N ILE A 71 -5.84 -13.37 12.92
CA ILE A 71 -5.15 -14.27 13.85
C ILE A 71 -6.11 -15.17 14.64
N THR A 72 -7.37 -15.29 14.16
CA THR A 72 -8.35 -16.14 14.81
C THR A 72 -7.82 -17.58 14.92
N SER A 73 -7.79 -18.11 16.14
CA SER A 73 -7.36 -19.47 16.42
C SER A 73 -8.30 -20.15 17.41
N PHE A 74 -8.38 -21.48 17.33
CA PHE A 74 -9.09 -22.31 18.30
C PHE A 74 -8.17 -23.44 18.74
N ALA A 75 -8.04 -23.65 20.04
CA ALA A 75 -7.15 -24.64 20.62
C ALA A 75 -5.71 -24.63 20.04
N GLY A 76 -5.16 -23.42 19.77
CA GLY A 76 -3.82 -23.24 19.21
C GLY A 76 -3.72 -23.49 17.69
N VAL A 77 -4.82 -23.80 17.01
CA VAL A 77 -4.85 -24.00 15.56
C VAL A 77 -5.43 -22.76 14.90
N ASN A 78 -4.69 -22.17 13.95
CA ASN A 78 -5.17 -21.04 13.19
C ASN A 78 -6.38 -21.43 12.34
N LYS A 79 -7.43 -20.63 12.40
CA LYS A 79 -8.64 -20.81 11.60
C LYS A 79 -8.33 -20.70 10.11
N TRP A 80 -7.62 -19.68 9.72
CA TRP A 80 -7.24 -19.38 8.34
C TRP A 80 -5.93 -20.08 7.97
N LYS A 81 -5.95 -20.86 6.89
CA LYS A 81 -4.86 -21.79 6.53
C LYS A 81 -3.82 -21.19 5.59
N ASN A 82 -4.13 -20.08 4.92
CA ASN A 82 -3.25 -19.43 3.96
C ASN A 82 -3.47 -17.92 3.92
N ASP A 83 -2.52 -17.21 3.29
CA ASP A 83 -2.53 -15.74 3.22
C ASP A 83 -3.81 -15.18 2.60
N PHE A 84 -4.40 -15.85 1.62
CA PHE A 84 -5.64 -15.37 0.99
C PHE A 84 -6.84 -15.47 1.93
N GLU A 85 -6.94 -16.51 2.74
CA GLU A 85 -7.99 -16.65 3.76
C GLU A 85 -7.82 -15.59 4.86
N VAL A 86 -6.58 -15.34 5.28
CA VAL A 86 -6.25 -14.29 6.27
C VAL A 86 -6.65 -12.92 5.74
N MET A 87 -6.27 -12.56 4.50
CA MET A 87 -6.66 -11.28 3.88
C MET A 87 -8.16 -11.16 3.68
N ALA A 88 -8.81 -12.25 3.26
CA ALA A 88 -10.26 -12.31 3.08
C ALA A 88 -11.00 -12.07 4.41
N SER A 89 -10.49 -12.62 5.51
CA SER A 89 -11.08 -12.44 6.85
C SER A 89 -11.01 -11.00 7.33
N LEU A 90 -9.87 -10.31 7.11
CA LEU A 90 -9.73 -8.89 7.40
C LEU A 90 -10.66 -8.04 6.54
N PHE A 91 -10.65 -8.28 5.23
CA PHE A 91 -11.51 -7.56 4.28
C PHE A 91 -12.98 -7.70 4.66
N PHE A 92 -13.45 -8.92 4.92
CA PHE A 92 -14.79 -9.19 5.42
C PHE A 92 -15.07 -8.41 6.70
N GLY A 93 -14.17 -8.46 7.68
CA GLY A 93 -14.30 -7.76 8.95
C GLY A 93 -14.44 -6.24 8.77
N LEU A 94 -13.61 -5.62 7.93
CA LEU A 94 -13.67 -4.19 7.66
C LEU A 94 -14.99 -3.78 6.99
N VAL A 95 -15.48 -4.60 6.03
CA VAL A 95 -16.76 -4.35 5.36
C VAL A 95 -17.94 -4.50 6.30
N LYS A 96 -17.95 -5.52 7.18
CA LYS A 96 -19.12 -5.87 8.01
C LYS A 96 -19.16 -5.18 9.35
N ASN A 97 -18.02 -4.92 9.98
CA ASN A 97 -17.99 -4.28 11.30
C ASN A 97 -18.22 -2.76 11.23
N HIS A 98 -18.05 -2.13 10.06
CA HIS A 98 -18.17 -0.69 9.87
C HIS A 98 -17.41 0.13 10.92
N PRO A 99 -16.06 -0.04 11.02
CA PRO A 99 -15.25 0.65 12.04
C PRO A 99 -15.13 2.16 11.84
N PHE A 100 -15.41 2.66 10.64
CA PHE A 100 -15.33 4.08 10.27
C PHE A 100 -16.72 4.70 10.19
N HIS A 101 -16.80 6.02 10.34
CA HIS A 101 -18.07 6.76 10.17
C HIS A 101 -18.59 6.65 8.74
N ASP A 102 -17.71 6.78 7.74
CA ASP A 102 -17.98 6.62 6.30
C ASP A 102 -16.81 5.91 5.61
N GLY A 103 -17.00 5.50 4.35
CA GLY A 103 -15.95 4.93 3.51
C GLY A 103 -15.48 3.53 3.91
N ASN A 104 -16.26 2.76 4.67
CA ASN A 104 -15.89 1.42 5.11
C ASN A 104 -15.59 0.48 3.93
N LYS A 105 -16.44 0.46 2.91
CA LYS A 105 -16.25 -0.34 1.69
C LYS A 105 -14.99 0.06 0.94
N ARG A 106 -14.76 1.36 0.78
CA ARG A 106 -13.56 1.92 0.12
C ARG A 106 -12.28 1.58 0.87
N SER A 107 -12.29 1.80 2.18
CA SER A 107 -11.13 1.50 3.06
C SER A 107 -10.82 0.00 3.08
N ALA A 108 -11.85 -0.86 3.11
CA ALA A 108 -11.69 -2.30 3.06
C ALA A 108 -11.05 -2.76 1.73
N LEU A 109 -11.55 -2.25 0.58
CA LEU A 109 -10.98 -2.59 -0.72
C LEU A 109 -9.54 -2.10 -0.84
N LEU A 110 -9.25 -0.87 -0.41
CA LEU A 110 -7.88 -0.34 -0.45
C LEU A 110 -6.94 -1.15 0.47
N ALA A 111 -7.37 -1.50 1.67
CA ALA A 111 -6.60 -2.35 2.59
C ALA A 111 -6.30 -3.73 1.98
N LEU A 112 -7.30 -4.35 1.31
CA LEU A 112 -7.13 -5.61 0.61
C LEU A 112 -6.09 -5.51 -0.53
N LEU A 113 -6.21 -4.50 -1.38
CA LEU A 113 -5.28 -4.26 -2.49
C LEU A 113 -3.86 -3.97 -1.98
N TYR A 114 -3.74 -3.23 -0.89
CA TYR A 114 -2.47 -2.96 -0.24
C TYR A 114 -1.85 -4.24 0.36
N ASN A 115 -2.66 -5.09 0.98
CA ASN A 115 -2.18 -6.38 1.51
C ASN A 115 -1.68 -7.30 0.38
N LEU A 116 -2.41 -7.38 -0.74
CA LEU A 116 -1.94 -8.08 -1.95
C LEU A 116 -0.60 -7.52 -2.45
N TYR A 117 -0.46 -6.18 -2.48
CA TYR A 117 0.80 -5.54 -2.86
C TYR A 117 1.96 -5.97 -1.96
N LEU A 118 1.75 -6.03 -0.64
CA LEU A 118 2.78 -6.45 0.33
C LEU A 118 3.29 -7.87 0.06
N ILE A 119 2.41 -8.80 -0.32
CA ILE A 119 2.79 -10.17 -0.67
C ILE A 119 3.17 -10.35 -2.16
N LYS A 120 3.39 -9.24 -2.87
CA LYS A 120 3.77 -9.21 -4.30
C LYS A 120 2.76 -9.89 -5.22
N LYS A 121 1.49 -9.69 -4.92
CA LYS A 121 0.37 -10.07 -5.78
C LYS A 121 -0.27 -8.82 -6.38
N ILE A 122 -0.69 -8.92 -7.61
CA ILE A 122 -1.47 -7.87 -8.29
C ILE A 122 -2.74 -8.46 -8.89
N PRO A 123 -3.82 -7.70 -8.91
CA PRO A 123 -5.03 -8.07 -9.63
C PRO A 123 -4.75 -8.33 -11.12
N LYS A 124 -5.38 -9.34 -11.68
CA LYS A 124 -5.38 -9.64 -13.12
C LYS A 124 -6.74 -9.52 -13.76
N SER A 125 -7.79 -9.42 -12.95
CA SER A 125 -9.16 -9.25 -13.41
C SER A 125 -9.51 -7.78 -13.59
N ASN A 126 -10.63 -7.50 -14.29
CA ASN A 126 -11.20 -6.18 -14.40
C ASN A 126 -11.49 -5.60 -13.00
N GLN A 127 -11.27 -4.29 -12.85
CA GLN A 127 -11.51 -3.54 -11.62
C GLN A 127 -12.97 -3.62 -11.13
N ASP A 128 -13.94 -3.68 -12.04
CA ASP A 128 -15.36 -3.82 -11.71
C ASP A 128 -15.66 -5.11 -10.93
N ALA A 129 -14.89 -6.18 -11.14
CA ALA A 129 -15.05 -7.42 -10.38
C ALA A 129 -14.70 -7.26 -8.89
N TRP A 130 -13.77 -6.37 -8.54
CA TRP A 130 -13.39 -6.07 -7.16
C TRP A 130 -14.44 -5.19 -6.47
N GLU A 131 -15.01 -4.25 -7.21
CA GLU A 131 -16.12 -3.43 -6.75
C GLU A 131 -17.34 -4.30 -6.47
N GLN A 132 -17.76 -5.14 -7.44
CA GLN A 132 -18.90 -6.05 -7.30
C GLN A 132 -18.72 -7.00 -6.12
N LEU A 133 -17.51 -7.55 -5.93
CA LEU A 133 -17.19 -8.36 -4.76
C LEU A 133 -17.46 -7.58 -3.48
N THR A 134 -16.97 -6.33 -3.41
CA THR A 134 -17.11 -5.50 -2.21
C THR A 134 -18.59 -5.19 -1.90
N VAL A 135 -19.36 -4.87 -2.92
CA VAL A 135 -20.81 -4.62 -2.78
C VAL A 135 -21.53 -5.88 -2.32
N SER A 136 -21.24 -7.03 -2.93
CA SER A 136 -21.87 -8.31 -2.54
C SER A 136 -21.56 -8.71 -1.10
N VAL A 137 -20.31 -8.52 -0.67
CA VAL A 137 -19.93 -8.80 0.73
C VAL A 137 -20.63 -7.85 1.68
N ALA A 138 -20.74 -6.55 1.34
CA ALA A 138 -21.46 -5.58 2.15
C ALA A 138 -22.93 -5.94 2.33
N ALA A 139 -23.59 -6.31 1.23
CA ALA A 139 -25.00 -6.75 1.23
C ALA A 139 -25.21 -8.16 1.83
N SER A 140 -24.15 -8.95 2.08
CA SER A 140 -24.25 -10.38 2.38
C SER A 140 -25.01 -11.17 1.31
N ASP A 141 -25.01 -10.66 0.08
CA ASP A 141 -25.65 -11.27 -1.08
C ASP A 141 -24.61 -11.77 -2.08
N MET A 142 -24.43 -13.07 -2.11
CA MET A 142 -23.51 -13.78 -3.00
C MET A 142 -24.22 -14.49 -4.14
N SER A 143 -25.52 -14.22 -4.36
CA SER A 143 -26.38 -14.91 -5.34
C SER A 143 -25.89 -14.82 -6.78
N GLN A 144 -25.23 -13.73 -7.14
CA GLN A 144 -24.63 -13.57 -8.47
C GLN A 144 -23.45 -14.54 -8.75
N TYR A 145 -22.88 -15.15 -7.72
CA TYR A 145 -21.77 -16.08 -7.84
C TYR A 145 -22.24 -17.53 -7.84
N LYS A 146 -22.46 -18.10 -9.03
CA LYS A 146 -23.00 -19.46 -9.24
C LYS A 146 -22.34 -20.56 -8.41
N HIS A 147 -21.06 -20.38 -8.07
CA HIS A 147 -20.29 -21.38 -7.32
C HIS A 147 -20.25 -21.11 -5.80
N PHE A 148 -20.98 -20.11 -5.30
CA PHE A 148 -20.95 -19.75 -3.88
C PHE A 148 -21.50 -20.90 -3.00
N LYS A 149 -22.53 -21.59 -3.46
CA LYS A 149 -23.16 -22.72 -2.74
C LYS A 149 -22.14 -23.78 -2.28
N LYS A 150 -21.10 -24.03 -3.08
CA LYS A 150 -20.02 -24.95 -2.68
C LYS A 150 -19.31 -24.54 -1.40
N PHE A 151 -19.15 -23.23 -1.17
CA PHE A 151 -18.51 -22.72 0.04
C PHE A 151 -19.44 -22.75 1.24
N GLU A 152 -20.77 -22.58 1.03
CA GLU A 152 -21.78 -22.76 2.08
C GLU A 152 -21.80 -24.20 2.59
N GLU A 153 -21.66 -25.19 1.71
CA GLU A 153 -21.61 -26.60 2.06
C GLU A 153 -20.34 -27.01 2.82
N GLN A 154 -19.25 -26.24 2.68
CA GLN A 154 -17.95 -26.53 3.29
C GLN A 154 -17.68 -25.75 4.58
N ALA A 155 -18.42 -24.68 4.84
CA ALA A 155 -18.21 -23.77 5.94
C ALA A 155 -19.14 -24.10 7.13
N GLU A 156 -18.68 -23.77 8.33
CA GLU A 156 -19.47 -23.92 9.55
C GLU A 156 -20.65 -22.92 9.61
N ASN A 157 -20.49 -21.77 8.97
CA ASN A 157 -21.49 -20.70 8.96
C ASN A 157 -21.35 -19.84 7.69
N LYS A 158 -22.35 -19.00 7.44
CA LYS A 158 -22.40 -18.15 6.23
C LYS A 158 -21.25 -17.14 6.15
N GLU A 159 -20.75 -16.61 7.26
CA GLU A 159 -19.63 -15.68 7.26
C GLU A 159 -18.33 -16.35 6.79
N ASP A 160 -18.08 -17.55 7.30
CA ASP A 160 -16.92 -18.35 6.88
C ASP A 160 -17.00 -18.74 5.41
N ALA A 161 -18.21 -19.09 4.92
CA ALA A 161 -18.44 -19.35 3.51
C ALA A 161 -18.07 -18.14 2.64
N ILE A 162 -18.44 -16.94 3.06
CA ILE A 162 -18.07 -15.69 2.36
C ILE A 162 -16.57 -15.49 2.39
N VAL A 163 -15.90 -15.70 3.53
CA VAL A 163 -14.43 -15.57 3.64
C VAL A 163 -13.73 -16.56 2.73
N TYR A 164 -14.11 -17.83 2.70
CA TYR A 164 -13.54 -18.85 1.79
C TYR A 164 -13.80 -18.50 0.31
N PHE A 165 -14.97 -17.99 -0.01
CA PHE A 165 -15.25 -17.51 -1.36
C PHE A 165 -14.35 -16.35 -1.76
N ILE A 166 -14.17 -15.33 -0.88
CA ILE A 166 -13.26 -14.20 -1.13
C ILE A 166 -11.83 -14.72 -1.33
N ALA A 167 -11.34 -15.63 -0.48
CA ALA A 167 -10.02 -16.21 -0.62
C ALA A 167 -9.82 -16.90 -1.98
N ASN A 168 -10.81 -17.67 -2.42
CA ASN A 168 -10.81 -18.30 -3.76
C ASN A 168 -10.84 -17.27 -4.88
N PHE A 169 -11.62 -16.19 -4.73
CA PHE A 169 -11.63 -15.08 -5.68
C PHE A 169 -10.23 -14.45 -5.79
N LEU A 170 -9.58 -14.15 -4.65
CA LEU A 170 -8.23 -13.59 -4.62
C LEU A 170 -7.23 -14.51 -5.33
N GLN A 171 -7.26 -15.81 -5.04
CA GLN A 171 -6.38 -16.79 -5.66
C GLN A 171 -6.55 -16.84 -7.18
N LYS A 172 -7.78 -16.80 -7.68
CA LYS A 172 -8.10 -16.84 -9.11
C LYS A 172 -7.82 -15.53 -9.84
N ASN A 173 -8.04 -14.40 -9.17
CA ASN A 173 -8.01 -13.07 -9.78
C ASN A 173 -6.73 -12.28 -9.48
N THR A 174 -5.72 -12.92 -8.90
CA THR A 174 -4.40 -12.32 -8.72
C THR A 174 -3.31 -13.15 -9.41
N ARG A 175 -2.21 -12.51 -9.72
CA ARG A 175 -0.96 -13.14 -10.16
C ARG A 175 0.20 -12.63 -9.33
N SER A 176 1.26 -13.41 -9.22
CA SER A 176 2.51 -12.90 -8.68
C SER A 176 3.03 -11.77 -9.57
N VAL A 177 3.54 -10.74 -8.94
CA VAL A 177 4.42 -9.82 -9.66
C VAL A 177 5.68 -10.62 -9.94
N ASP A 178 5.88 -11.01 -11.20
CA ASP A 178 7.18 -11.52 -11.62
C ASP A 178 8.22 -10.52 -11.15
N LYS A 179 9.46 -10.95 -10.90
CA LYS A 179 10.57 -10.15 -10.35
C LYS A 179 10.86 -8.86 -11.14
N VAL A 180 9.90 -8.34 -11.87
CA VAL A 180 9.91 -7.05 -12.54
C VAL A 180 9.87 -6.00 -11.45
N PHE A 181 10.99 -5.33 -11.29
CA PHE A 181 11.08 -4.10 -10.51
C PHE A 181 9.92 -3.19 -10.89
N VAL A 182 9.29 -2.59 -9.90
CA VAL A 182 8.39 -1.47 -10.15
C VAL A 182 9.19 -0.48 -10.98
N SER A 183 8.74 -0.25 -12.21
CA SER A 183 9.34 0.73 -13.09
C SER A 183 9.25 2.09 -12.40
N ILE A 184 10.39 2.66 -12.06
CA ILE A 184 10.49 3.97 -11.43
C ILE A 184 10.88 4.99 -12.49
N THR A 185 10.31 6.18 -12.46
CA THR A 185 10.75 7.25 -13.35
C THR A 185 12.10 7.80 -12.89
N TYR A 186 12.85 8.43 -13.80
CA TYR A 186 14.10 9.11 -13.43
C TYR A 186 13.88 10.21 -12.41
N ALA A 187 12.72 10.90 -12.45
CA ALA A 187 12.35 11.90 -11.45
C ALA A 187 12.17 11.30 -10.06
N ASP A 188 11.41 10.19 -9.94
CA ASP A 188 11.17 9.51 -8.66
C ASP A 188 12.45 8.90 -8.12
N PHE A 189 13.30 8.37 -9.01
CA PHE A 189 14.60 7.84 -8.62
C PHE A 189 15.50 8.94 -8.06
N GLU A 190 15.62 10.10 -8.74
CA GLU A 190 16.39 11.23 -8.23
C GLU A 190 15.88 11.67 -6.86
N ALA A 191 14.56 11.83 -6.71
CA ALA A 191 13.94 12.20 -5.44
C ALA A 191 14.29 11.19 -4.33
N SER A 192 14.31 9.89 -4.65
CA SER A 192 14.62 8.84 -3.67
C SER A 192 16.09 8.85 -3.23
N ILE A 193 17.03 9.17 -4.13
CA ILE A 193 18.46 9.19 -3.80
C ILE A 193 18.91 10.51 -3.14
N LYS A 194 18.12 11.59 -3.23
CA LYS A 194 18.43 12.89 -2.58
C LYS A 194 18.63 12.77 -1.07
N GLN A 195 17.86 11.95 -0.38
CA GLN A 195 18.01 11.75 1.07
C GLN A 195 19.34 11.08 1.47
N PHE A 196 20.01 10.43 0.50
CA PHE A 196 21.36 9.84 0.68
C PHE A 196 22.49 10.75 0.16
N GLY A 197 22.17 12.01 -0.16
CA GLY A 197 23.11 12.99 -0.63
C GLY A 197 23.45 12.89 -2.12
N PHE A 198 22.72 12.09 -2.91
CA PHE A 198 22.91 12.01 -4.36
C PHE A 198 21.89 12.87 -5.10
N TYR A 199 22.28 13.40 -6.27
CA TYR A 199 21.40 14.20 -7.11
C TYR A 199 21.90 14.21 -8.57
N PHE A 200 21.01 14.54 -9.49
CA PHE A 200 21.31 14.64 -10.91
C PHE A 200 21.84 16.03 -11.27
N LYS A 201 22.80 16.09 -12.18
CA LYS A 201 23.36 17.34 -12.72
C LYS A 201 23.89 17.15 -14.14
N ASN A 202 24.05 18.26 -14.87
CA ASN A 202 24.63 18.30 -16.21
C ASN A 202 23.93 17.38 -17.23
N PRO A 203 22.61 17.52 -17.46
CA PRO A 203 21.97 16.77 -18.54
C PRO A 203 22.56 17.20 -19.87
N SER A 204 23.06 16.23 -20.63
CA SER A 204 23.67 16.48 -21.94
C SER A 204 23.31 15.36 -22.90
N LYS A 205 22.67 15.70 -24.02
CA LYS A 205 22.14 14.73 -24.97
C LYS A 205 21.22 13.73 -24.27
N ASN A 206 21.54 12.44 -24.30
CA ASN A 206 20.81 11.36 -23.65
C ASN A 206 21.51 10.84 -22.39
N TYR A 207 22.28 11.68 -21.69
CA TYR A 207 23.02 11.31 -20.48
C TYR A 207 22.85 12.35 -19.38
N ILE A 208 23.02 11.91 -18.13
CA ILE A 208 23.03 12.76 -16.95
C ILE A 208 24.06 12.25 -15.95
N ASP A 209 24.66 13.18 -15.21
CA ASP A 209 25.62 12.85 -14.16
C ASP A 209 24.95 12.71 -12.81
N ILE A 210 25.33 11.72 -12.03
CA ILE A 210 25.00 11.58 -10.62
C ILE A 210 26.15 12.13 -9.80
N TYR A 211 25.84 13.11 -8.94
CA TYR A 211 26.75 13.71 -7.99
C TYR A 211 26.40 13.28 -6.57
N GLN A 212 27.42 13.22 -5.73
CA GLN A 212 27.28 13.00 -4.28
C GLN A 212 27.75 14.24 -3.53
N LYS A 213 26.95 14.69 -2.57
CA LYS A 213 27.34 15.68 -1.56
C LYS A 213 28.18 14.99 -0.50
N CYS A 214 29.41 15.44 -0.32
CA CYS A 214 30.31 14.93 0.70
C CYS A 214 30.73 16.07 1.63
N PRO A 215 30.87 15.83 2.93
CA PRO A 215 31.45 16.84 3.83
C PRO A 215 32.89 17.11 3.43
N ARG A 216 33.29 18.39 3.42
CA ARG A 216 34.66 18.79 3.14
C ARG A 216 35.55 18.38 4.32
N LYS A 217 36.59 17.58 4.03
CA LYS A 217 37.58 17.16 5.02
C LYS A 217 38.97 17.69 4.63
N ILE A 218 39.69 18.26 5.60
CA ILE A 218 41.11 18.60 5.48
C ILE A 218 41.84 17.87 6.60
N LEU A 219 42.89 17.11 6.26
CA LEU A 219 43.66 16.29 7.20
C LEU A 219 42.78 15.41 8.14
N GLY A 220 41.69 14.84 7.61
CA GLY A 220 40.79 13.99 8.38
C GLY A 220 39.73 14.74 9.22
N VAL A 221 39.82 16.06 9.37
CA VAL A 221 38.86 16.88 10.12
C VAL A 221 37.80 17.43 9.17
N THR A 222 36.53 17.27 9.56
CA THR A 222 35.40 17.86 8.83
C THR A 222 35.35 19.35 9.06
N ILE A 223 35.40 20.15 8.00
CA ILE A 223 35.31 21.60 8.02
C ILE A 223 34.00 22.05 7.35
N SER A 224 33.62 23.32 7.59
CA SER A 224 32.43 23.91 6.97
C SER A 224 32.52 23.88 5.44
N GLY A 225 31.45 23.44 4.79
CA GLY A 225 31.29 23.34 3.33
C GLY A 225 31.07 21.91 2.81
N GLU A 226 30.44 21.83 1.64
CA GLU A 226 30.17 20.57 0.94
C GLU A 226 31.03 20.47 -0.33
N ILE A 227 31.51 19.28 -0.62
CA ILE A 227 32.16 18.96 -1.89
C ILE A 227 31.20 18.10 -2.72
N HIS A 228 31.06 18.46 -3.99
CA HIS A 228 30.21 17.77 -4.93
C HIS A 228 31.07 16.85 -5.83
N LYS A 229 31.04 15.56 -5.56
CA LYS A 229 31.81 14.57 -6.31
C LYS A 229 30.90 13.93 -7.37
N ARG A 230 31.34 13.95 -8.64
CA ARG A 230 30.71 13.16 -9.70
C ARG A 230 30.96 11.67 -9.42
N VAL A 231 29.90 10.89 -9.34
CA VAL A 231 29.96 9.45 -9.02
C VAL A 231 29.79 8.62 -10.29
N LYS A 232 28.82 8.97 -11.13
CA LYS A 232 28.48 8.17 -12.30
C LYS A 232 27.81 9.03 -13.38
N ASN A 233 27.98 8.61 -14.64
CA ASN A 233 27.19 9.06 -15.79
C ASN A 233 26.24 7.94 -16.19
N ILE A 234 24.98 8.25 -16.43
CA ILE A 234 23.94 7.30 -16.80
C ILE A 234 23.20 7.76 -18.05
N ALA A 235 22.64 6.79 -18.80
CA ALA A 235 21.72 7.09 -19.88
C ALA A 235 20.48 7.79 -19.29
N PHE A 236 20.02 8.86 -19.94
CA PHE A 236 18.94 9.71 -19.44
C PHE A 236 18.01 10.14 -20.59
N PRO A 237 16.96 9.37 -20.87
CA PRO A 237 15.98 9.72 -21.91
C PRO A 237 15.03 10.85 -21.48
N GLY A 238 15.05 11.25 -20.19
CA GLY A 238 14.24 12.31 -19.61
C GLY A 238 13.59 11.94 -18.27
N TYR A 239 13.24 12.95 -17.48
CA TYR A 239 12.70 12.77 -16.13
C TYR A 239 11.43 11.91 -16.06
N ARG A 240 10.56 12.01 -17.08
CA ARG A 240 9.29 11.27 -17.14
C ARG A 240 9.44 9.84 -17.67
N CYS A 241 10.61 9.50 -18.21
CA CYS A 241 10.87 8.14 -18.71
C CYS A 241 11.09 7.16 -17.57
N GLN A 242 10.71 5.93 -17.81
CA GLN A 242 10.89 4.85 -16.86
C GLN A 242 12.28 4.25 -16.97
N MET A 243 12.89 3.93 -15.83
CA MET A 243 14.15 3.21 -15.76
C MET A 243 13.90 1.70 -15.88
N ASP A 244 14.67 1.03 -16.71
CA ASP A 244 14.64 -0.43 -16.72
C ASP A 244 15.29 -1.02 -15.45
N SER A 245 14.83 -2.19 -15.06
CA SER A 245 15.22 -2.83 -13.80
C SER A 245 16.71 -3.19 -13.71
N LYS A 246 17.34 -3.46 -14.83
CA LYS A 246 18.77 -3.83 -14.88
C LYS A 246 19.63 -2.59 -14.66
N THR A 247 19.28 -1.49 -15.33
CA THR A 247 19.92 -0.18 -15.16
C THR A 247 19.76 0.30 -13.73
N LEU A 248 18.55 0.24 -13.15
CA LEU A 248 18.31 0.62 -11.76
C LEU A 248 19.19 -0.17 -10.78
N LYS A 249 19.24 -1.52 -10.90
CA LYS A 249 20.08 -2.37 -10.04
C LYS A 249 21.56 -2.01 -10.13
N ASN A 250 22.05 -1.79 -11.34
CA ASN A 250 23.45 -1.45 -11.55
C ASN A 250 23.79 -0.09 -10.92
N ILE A 251 22.93 0.91 -11.10
CA ILE A 251 23.13 2.23 -10.51
C ILE A 251 23.13 2.13 -8.98
N LEU A 252 22.16 1.46 -8.38
CA LEU A 252 22.09 1.28 -6.92
C LEU A 252 23.35 0.61 -6.36
N LYS A 253 23.85 -0.43 -7.04
CA LYS A 253 25.08 -1.11 -6.67
C LYS A 253 26.28 -0.16 -6.70
N ASP A 254 26.41 0.63 -7.77
CA ASP A 254 27.53 1.56 -7.96
C ASP A 254 27.47 2.74 -6.97
N LEU A 255 26.29 3.17 -6.57
CA LEU A 255 26.10 4.18 -5.52
C LEU A 255 26.30 3.59 -4.11
N GLY A 256 26.45 2.26 -3.98
CA GLY A 256 26.56 1.58 -2.71
C GLY A 256 25.26 1.64 -1.89
N LEU A 257 24.12 1.84 -2.56
CA LEU A 257 22.80 1.89 -1.95
C LEU A 257 22.21 0.48 -1.92
N THR A 258 22.40 -0.21 -0.80
CA THR A 258 21.95 -1.59 -0.60
C THR A 258 20.91 -1.65 0.52
N PRO A 259 20.11 -2.73 0.59
CA PRO A 259 19.15 -2.92 1.67
C PRO A 259 19.79 -2.87 3.07
N GLU A 260 21.03 -3.39 3.20
CA GLU A 260 21.78 -3.38 4.47
C GLU A 260 22.18 -1.95 4.90
N LYS A 261 22.21 -1.02 3.97
CA LYS A 261 22.46 0.41 4.22
C LYS A 261 21.16 1.22 4.33
N GLY A 262 20.02 0.56 4.51
CA GLY A 262 18.72 1.19 4.64
C GLY A 262 18.11 1.66 3.32
N PHE A 263 18.68 1.27 2.17
CA PHE A 263 18.11 1.54 0.86
C PHE A 263 17.33 0.33 0.37
N ASP A 264 16.11 0.21 0.85
CA ASP A 264 15.19 -0.85 0.46
C ASP A 264 14.11 -0.35 -0.54
N ARG A 265 13.19 -1.25 -0.88
CA ARG A 265 12.05 -0.92 -1.74
C ARG A 265 11.17 0.19 -1.16
N GLN A 266 11.10 0.32 0.16
CA GLN A 266 10.29 1.36 0.80
C GLN A 266 10.89 2.74 0.55
N VAL A 267 12.21 2.85 0.47
CA VAL A 267 12.90 4.10 0.14
C VAL A 267 12.68 4.50 -1.32
N LEU A 268 12.73 3.56 -2.26
CA LEU A 268 12.40 3.82 -3.67
C LEU A 268 10.94 4.20 -3.89
N SER A 269 10.04 3.70 -3.03
CA SER A 269 8.60 3.99 -3.08
C SER A 269 8.18 5.15 -2.16
N LYS A 270 9.09 5.73 -1.36
CA LYS A 270 8.75 6.78 -0.38
C LYS A 270 8.20 8.07 -0.99
N ASN A 271 8.41 8.32 -2.27
CA ASN A 271 7.81 9.48 -2.96
C ASN A 271 6.46 9.18 -3.62
N ALA A 272 6.08 7.91 -3.74
CA ALA A 272 4.73 7.51 -4.06
C ALA A 272 4.30 6.55 -2.95
N GLU A 273 3.55 7.03 -1.96
CA GLU A 273 2.94 6.13 -0.99
C GLU A 273 2.18 5.05 -1.79
N PRO A 274 2.48 3.73 -1.63
CA PRO A 274 1.87 2.69 -2.46
C PRO A 274 0.36 2.74 -2.43
N LEU A 275 -0.21 3.14 -1.30
CA LEU A 275 -1.64 3.37 -1.12
C LEU A 275 -2.18 4.45 -2.05
N TYR A 276 -1.46 5.57 -2.24
CA TYR A 276 -1.90 6.65 -3.11
C TYR A 276 -1.94 6.22 -4.58
N LYS A 277 -0.94 5.44 -5.00
CA LYS A 277 -0.94 4.86 -6.35
C LYS A 277 -2.09 3.86 -6.54
N ILE A 278 -2.36 3.01 -5.56
CA ILE A 278 -3.50 2.08 -5.63
C ILE A 278 -4.81 2.86 -5.70
N ILE A 279 -4.97 3.96 -4.96
CA ILE A 279 -6.16 4.82 -5.05
C ILE A 279 -6.32 5.37 -6.46
N GLN A 280 -5.27 5.90 -7.08
CA GLN A 280 -5.31 6.40 -8.47
C GLN A 280 -5.65 5.30 -9.46
N ASP A 281 -5.01 4.14 -9.34
CA ASP A 281 -5.24 2.99 -10.23
C ASP A 281 -6.68 2.44 -10.10
N TYR A 282 -7.32 2.59 -8.93
CA TYR A 282 -8.66 2.08 -8.61
C TYR A 282 -9.69 3.20 -8.35
N GLU A 283 -9.44 4.42 -8.83
CA GLU A 283 -10.32 5.57 -8.60
C GLU A 283 -11.77 5.29 -8.98
N GLY A 284 -12.00 4.71 -10.15
CA GLY A 284 -13.35 4.39 -10.64
C GLY A 284 -14.14 3.49 -9.68
N PRO A 285 -13.67 2.28 -9.36
CA PRO A 285 -14.30 1.41 -8.37
C PRO A 285 -14.47 2.05 -7.00
N LEU A 286 -13.43 2.73 -6.50
CA LEU A 286 -13.49 3.37 -5.18
C LEU A 286 -14.51 4.53 -5.14
N SER A 287 -14.69 5.27 -6.23
CA SER A 287 -15.74 6.30 -6.34
C SER A 287 -17.14 5.71 -6.29
N ARG A 288 -17.38 4.60 -6.98
CA ARG A 288 -18.69 3.93 -7.03
C ARG A 288 -19.06 3.21 -5.74
N LEU A 289 -18.08 2.89 -4.89
CA LEU A 289 -18.30 2.36 -3.53
C LEU A 289 -18.67 3.42 -2.50
N LYS A 290 -19.04 4.63 -2.94
CA LYS A 290 -19.64 5.63 -2.07
C LYS A 290 -20.86 5.01 -1.37
N ASP A 291 -20.99 5.24 -0.07
CA ASP A 291 -22.09 4.65 0.69
C ASP A 291 -23.45 5.09 0.11
N GLN A 292 -24.17 4.09 -0.37
CA GLN A 292 -25.58 4.17 -0.71
C GLN A 292 -26.37 3.76 0.51
#